data_0fcb66fa3a4df4ee094a2dc77e547246
#
_entry.id   0fcb66fa3a4df4ee094a2dc77e547246
#
_cell.length_a   1.000
_cell.length_b   1.000
_cell.length_c   1.000
_cell.angle_alpha   90.00
_cell.angle_beta   90.00
_cell.angle_gamma   90.00
#
_symmetry.space_group_name_H-M   'P 1'
#
loop_
_entity.id
_entity.type
_entity.pdbx_description
1 polymer ?
#
loop_
_entity_poly.entity_id
_entity_poly.type
_entity_poly.pdbx_seq_one_letter_code
_entity_poly.pdbx_strand_id
1 'polypeptide(L)'
;MALTWLAATPLAPRVTAAAALPRPAHIVIVVEENRSEGHIIGHPQNPFINALATHGANMVQSFAETHPSEPNYLAMFAGNTFGVTKDSCPINAGNAPNLGSELLGAGYTFIGYSEDLPAVGSPVCSAGKYARKHVPWANFTNVPPTSSVPFSAFPQGNYASLPTVSFVIPNNDNNMHDGSIAQGDAWLNRQLSGYANWAVANNSLLIVTWDEDDNGANNQIPTIFYGAHVQPGSYSEQMSHYNLLSTIEQMYGLPKTGNAANAPAIASIWAG
;
A
#
# COMPACT_ATOMS: atom_id res chain seq x y z
N MET A 1 43.27 -58.57 -10.54
CA MET A 1 41.94 -57.92 -10.45
C MET A 1 42.13 -56.50 -9.93
N ALA A 2 41.97 -55.50 -10.81
CA ALA A 2 42.07 -54.08 -10.44
C ALA A 2 40.65 -53.55 -10.15
N LEU A 3 40.41 -53.07 -8.93
CA LEU A 3 39.18 -52.38 -8.56
C LEU A 3 39.23 -50.95 -9.08
N THR A 4 38.32 -50.60 -10.00
CA THR A 4 38.10 -49.21 -10.44
C THR A 4 37.07 -48.55 -9.51
N TRP A 5 37.47 -47.50 -8.81
CA TRP A 5 36.58 -46.63 -8.04
C TRP A 5 35.90 -45.61 -8.97
N LEU A 6 34.59 -45.69 -9.10
CA LEU A 6 33.81 -44.64 -9.75
C LEU A 6 33.62 -43.48 -8.75
N ALA A 7 34.20 -42.35 -9.03
CA ALA A 7 33.99 -41.11 -8.27
C ALA A 7 32.58 -40.57 -8.55
N ALA A 8 31.75 -40.50 -7.53
CA ALA A 8 30.45 -39.84 -7.60
C ALA A 8 30.66 -38.30 -7.67
N THR A 9 30.24 -37.69 -8.74
CA THR A 9 30.21 -36.20 -8.87
C THR A 9 29.11 -35.65 -7.96
N PRO A 10 29.42 -34.67 -7.08
CA PRO A 10 28.40 -34.04 -6.25
C PRO A 10 27.42 -33.25 -7.16
N LEU A 11 26.13 -33.50 -7.00
CA LEU A 11 25.06 -32.70 -7.58
C LEU A 11 25.15 -31.27 -6.99
N ALA A 12 25.33 -30.29 -7.84
CA ALA A 12 25.22 -28.89 -7.45
C ALA A 12 23.81 -28.59 -6.91
N PRO A 13 23.66 -27.80 -5.82
CA PRO A 13 22.36 -27.43 -5.30
C PRO A 13 21.58 -26.71 -6.40
N ARG A 14 20.37 -27.19 -6.69
CA ARG A 14 19.42 -26.47 -7.52
C ARG A 14 19.01 -25.21 -6.75
N VAL A 15 19.46 -24.06 -7.20
CA VAL A 15 18.88 -22.77 -6.82
C VAL A 15 17.48 -22.74 -7.45
N THR A 16 16.45 -23.02 -6.66
CA THR A 16 15.08 -22.74 -7.08
C THR A 16 14.97 -21.23 -7.25
N ALA A 17 14.72 -20.77 -8.47
CA ALA A 17 14.40 -19.36 -8.69
C ALA A 17 13.20 -19.02 -7.78
N ALA A 18 13.30 -17.90 -7.05
CA ALA A 18 12.17 -17.39 -6.28
C ALA A 18 10.98 -17.25 -7.22
N ALA A 19 9.81 -17.72 -6.81
CA ALA A 19 8.60 -17.58 -7.61
C ALA A 19 8.40 -16.10 -7.93
N ALA A 20 8.10 -15.80 -9.20
CA ALA A 20 7.82 -14.42 -9.60
C ALA A 20 6.57 -13.93 -8.86
N LEU A 21 6.61 -12.69 -8.34
CA LEU A 21 5.44 -12.09 -7.73
C LEU A 21 4.30 -11.96 -8.77
N PRO A 22 3.03 -12.05 -8.34
CA PRO A 22 1.91 -11.81 -9.24
C PRO A 22 1.97 -10.39 -9.82
N ARG A 23 1.38 -10.21 -11.01
CA ARG A 23 1.21 -8.90 -11.62
C ARG A 23 -0.30 -8.61 -11.72
N PRO A 24 -0.90 -7.98 -10.70
CA PRO A 24 -2.31 -7.62 -10.73
C PRO A 24 -2.63 -6.65 -11.87
N ALA A 25 -3.86 -6.72 -12.38
CA ALA A 25 -4.37 -5.74 -13.34
C ALA A 25 -4.58 -4.37 -12.65
N HIS A 26 -5.06 -4.39 -11.40
CA HIS A 26 -5.31 -3.21 -10.59
C HIS A 26 -4.90 -3.46 -9.14
N ILE A 27 -4.25 -2.48 -8.53
CA ILE A 27 -4.01 -2.43 -7.08
C ILE A 27 -4.68 -1.17 -6.54
N VAL A 28 -5.52 -1.31 -5.53
CA VAL A 28 -6.06 -0.20 -4.73
C VAL A 28 -5.43 -0.27 -3.36
N ILE A 29 -4.74 0.81 -2.96
CA ILE A 29 -4.09 0.96 -1.67
C ILE A 29 -4.86 2.01 -0.89
N VAL A 30 -5.46 1.62 0.22
CA VAL A 30 -6.13 2.53 1.14
C VAL A 30 -5.22 2.79 2.32
N VAL A 31 -5.06 4.05 2.68
CA VAL A 31 -4.24 4.44 3.83
C VAL A 31 -5.15 5.08 4.87
N GLU A 32 -5.24 4.43 6.00
CA GLU A 32 -5.92 4.87 7.21
C GLU A 32 -4.92 5.54 8.17
N GLU A 33 -5.40 6.13 9.28
CA GLU A 33 -4.63 7.03 10.12
C GLU A 33 -4.56 6.59 11.59
N ASN A 34 -3.34 6.65 12.11
CA ASN A 34 -3.03 6.71 13.54
C ASN A 34 -3.70 5.63 14.40
N ARG A 35 -3.60 4.35 14.02
CA ARG A 35 -4.06 3.23 14.86
C ARG A 35 -3.07 2.07 14.84
N SER A 36 -2.78 1.56 16.03
CA SER A 36 -1.95 0.36 16.19
C SER A 36 -2.71 -0.91 15.79
N GLU A 37 -1.97 -1.91 15.38
CA GLU A 37 -2.50 -3.22 14.95
C GLU A 37 -3.45 -3.82 15.99
N GLY A 38 -3.04 -3.82 17.28
CA GLY A 38 -3.82 -4.37 18.37
C GLY A 38 -5.11 -3.61 18.70
N HIS A 39 -5.28 -2.36 18.23
CA HIS A 39 -6.53 -1.62 18.37
C HIS A 39 -7.50 -1.85 17.20
N ILE A 40 -7.02 -2.45 16.11
CA ILE A 40 -7.81 -2.69 14.90
C ILE A 40 -8.15 -4.17 14.76
N ILE A 41 -7.15 -5.06 14.68
CA ILE A 41 -7.36 -6.46 14.35
C ILE A 41 -8.01 -7.21 15.51
N GLY A 42 -9.11 -7.92 15.22
CA GLY A 42 -9.89 -8.67 16.20
C GLY A 42 -10.87 -7.83 17.02
N HIS A 43 -10.91 -6.51 16.83
CA HIS A 43 -11.81 -5.65 17.59
C HIS A 43 -13.24 -5.70 17.02
N PRO A 44 -14.30 -5.83 17.85
CA PRO A 44 -15.68 -5.99 17.35
C PRO A 44 -16.26 -4.76 16.64
N GLN A 45 -15.61 -3.60 16.76
CA GLN A 45 -16.06 -2.34 16.12
C GLN A 45 -15.72 -2.26 14.63
N ASN A 46 -14.89 -3.15 14.10
CA ASN A 46 -14.40 -3.13 12.71
C ASN A 46 -14.66 -4.47 12.00
N PRO A 47 -15.95 -4.84 11.81
CA PRO A 47 -16.30 -6.12 11.23
C PRO A 47 -15.81 -6.30 9.79
N PHE A 48 -15.74 -5.23 8.99
CA PHE A 48 -15.26 -5.31 7.60
C PHE A 48 -13.75 -5.52 7.53
N ILE A 49 -12.98 -4.74 8.29
CA ILE A 49 -11.52 -4.91 8.38
C ILE A 49 -11.16 -6.31 8.91
N ASN A 50 -11.87 -6.78 9.94
CA ASN A 50 -11.68 -8.14 10.45
C ASN A 50 -11.99 -9.23 9.41
N ALA A 51 -13.02 -9.01 8.58
CA ALA A 51 -13.32 -9.94 7.48
C ALA A 51 -12.20 -9.94 6.43
N LEU A 52 -11.67 -8.77 6.05
CA LEU A 52 -10.51 -8.67 5.17
C LEU A 52 -9.28 -9.39 5.75
N ALA A 53 -8.99 -9.17 7.04
CA ALA A 53 -7.86 -9.83 7.73
C ALA A 53 -8.03 -11.36 7.81
N THR A 54 -9.27 -11.84 8.00
CA THR A 54 -9.56 -13.28 8.11
C THR A 54 -9.49 -13.99 6.76
N HIS A 55 -9.93 -13.33 5.69
CA HIS A 55 -10.02 -13.91 4.35
C HIS A 55 -8.92 -13.45 3.39
N GLY A 56 -8.01 -12.61 3.86
CA GLY A 56 -6.82 -12.14 3.16
C GLY A 56 -5.55 -12.48 3.94
N ALA A 57 -4.45 -11.83 3.59
CA ALA A 57 -3.19 -11.93 4.30
C ALA A 57 -3.05 -10.78 5.30
N ASN A 58 -3.10 -11.09 6.59
CA ASN A 58 -2.86 -10.14 7.68
C ASN A 58 -1.37 -10.15 8.07
N MET A 59 -0.68 -9.02 7.89
CA MET A 59 0.74 -8.87 8.19
C MET A 59 0.90 -8.43 9.66
N VAL A 60 1.03 -9.39 10.57
CA VAL A 60 1.06 -9.10 12.03
C VAL A 60 2.38 -8.48 12.52
N GLN A 61 3.38 -8.31 11.66
CA GLN A 61 4.64 -7.64 11.95
C GLN A 61 4.89 -6.51 10.93
N SER A 62 3.89 -5.65 10.74
CA SER A 62 3.98 -4.45 9.91
C SER A 62 4.25 -3.22 10.78
N PHE A 63 5.20 -2.38 10.35
CA PHE A 63 5.62 -1.19 11.11
C PHE A 63 5.69 0.03 10.20
N ALA A 64 5.28 1.18 10.72
CA ALA A 64 5.54 2.46 10.06
C ALA A 64 6.96 2.95 10.36
N GLU A 65 7.42 3.94 9.58
CA GLU A 65 8.81 4.40 9.64
C GLU A 65 9.05 5.38 10.79
N THR A 66 8.09 6.24 11.09
CA THR A 66 8.26 7.35 12.05
C THR A 66 6.90 7.93 12.50
N HIS A 67 6.96 9.02 13.26
CA HIS A 67 5.91 9.99 13.55
C HIS A 67 6.39 11.40 13.17
N PRO A 68 5.49 12.32 12.75
CA PRO A 68 4.07 12.16 12.46
C PRO A 68 3.78 11.59 11.06
N SER A 69 2.53 11.71 10.59
CA SER A 69 1.97 11.11 9.39
C SER A 69 2.73 11.36 8.10
N GLU A 70 2.99 12.62 7.73
CA GLU A 70 3.44 12.99 6.38
C GLU A 70 4.72 12.28 5.90
N PRO A 71 5.80 12.13 6.71
CA PRO A 71 6.97 11.36 6.29
C PRO A 71 6.67 9.88 5.99
N ASN A 72 5.66 9.27 6.62
CA ASN A 72 5.26 7.89 6.32
C ASN A 72 4.58 7.77 4.95
N TYR A 73 3.74 8.73 4.58
CA TYR A 73 3.17 8.80 3.22
C TYR A 73 4.27 8.96 2.16
N LEU A 74 5.27 9.80 2.41
CA LEU A 74 6.42 9.95 1.51
C LEU A 74 7.25 8.67 1.43
N ALA A 75 7.49 7.99 2.55
CA ALA A 75 8.19 6.71 2.62
C ALA A 75 7.46 5.64 1.80
N MET A 76 6.14 5.52 1.94
CA MET A 76 5.30 4.57 1.22
C MET A 76 5.26 4.84 -0.29
N PHE A 77 5.36 6.10 -0.71
CA PHE A 77 5.23 6.49 -2.11
C PHE A 77 6.55 6.64 -2.87
N ALA A 78 7.63 6.98 -2.17
CA ALA A 78 8.93 7.30 -2.78
C ALA A 78 10.13 6.65 -2.09
N GLY A 79 9.91 5.81 -1.09
CA GLY A 79 10.99 5.16 -0.35
C GLY A 79 11.87 6.14 0.47
N ASN A 80 11.43 7.37 0.67
CA ASN A 80 12.24 8.40 1.31
C ASN A 80 11.35 9.43 2.01
N THR A 81 11.74 9.88 3.20
CA THR A 81 11.04 10.94 3.93
C THR A 81 11.47 12.34 3.50
N PHE A 82 12.53 12.46 2.69
CA PHE A 82 13.11 13.75 2.23
C PHE A 82 13.50 14.70 3.37
N GLY A 83 13.83 14.16 4.55
CA GLY A 83 14.13 14.96 5.74
C GLY A 83 12.91 15.63 6.37
N VAL A 84 11.71 15.29 5.95
CA VAL A 84 10.46 15.74 6.56
C VAL A 84 10.31 15.06 7.92
N THR A 85 10.14 15.85 8.97
CA THR A 85 10.02 15.39 10.36
C THR A 85 8.78 15.94 11.07
N LYS A 86 7.88 16.58 10.35
CA LYS A 86 6.62 17.14 10.84
C LYS A 86 5.64 17.26 9.67
N ASP A 87 4.37 17.31 10.00
CA ASP A 87 3.33 17.65 9.03
C ASP A 87 3.51 19.07 8.51
N SER A 88 3.60 19.22 7.20
CA SER A 88 3.84 20.49 6.52
C SER A 88 3.06 20.56 5.22
N CYS A 89 2.73 21.77 4.79
CA CYS A 89 2.11 21.98 3.49
C CYS A 89 2.38 23.43 3.01
N PRO A 90 2.82 23.58 1.76
CA PRO A 90 3.21 22.54 0.80
C PRO A 90 4.60 21.97 1.08
N ILE A 91 4.83 20.72 0.67
CA ILE A 91 6.16 20.14 0.49
C ILE A 91 6.48 20.15 -1.01
N ASN A 92 7.76 20.21 -1.34
CA ASN A 92 8.25 20.08 -2.70
C ASN A 92 9.41 19.06 -2.74
N ALA A 93 9.12 17.85 -3.18
CA ALA A 93 10.11 16.79 -3.42
C ALA A 93 10.71 16.84 -4.84
N GLY A 94 10.35 17.86 -5.64
CA GLY A 94 10.85 18.04 -7.00
C GLY A 94 10.50 16.88 -7.93
N ASN A 95 11.46 16.45 -8.73
CA ASN A 95 11.34 15.32 -9.66
C ASN A 95 11.99 14.04 -9.10
N ALA A 96 12.10 13.90 -7.78
CA ALA A 96 12.64 12.69 -7.18
C ALA A 96 11.86 11.45 -7.64
N PRO A 97 12.53 10.29 -7.83
CA PRO A 97 11.87 9.04 -8.18
C PRO A 97 10.80 8.67 -7.16
N ASN A 98 9.64 8.22 -7.65
CA ASN A 98 8.49 7.82 -6.84
C ASN A 98 7.62 6.83 -7.62
N LEU A 99 6.78 6.10 -6.93
CA LEU A 99 5.93 5.06 -7.54
C LEU A 99 5.09 5.59 -8.71
N GLY A 100 4.51 6.78 -8.59
CA GLY A 100 3.70 7.39 -9.65
C GLY A 100 4.52 7.66 -10.91
N SER A 101 5.69 8.26 -10.77
CA SER A 101 6.58 8.56 -11.91
C SER A 101 7.14 7.30 -12.55
N GLU A 102 7.48 6.28 -11.76
CA GLU A 102 7.99 5.00 -12.27
C GLU A 102 6.91 4.21 -13.04
N LEU A 103 5.67 4.17 -12.51
CA LEU A 103 4.53 3.57 -13.21
C LEU A 103 4.28 4.25 -14.56
N LEU A 104 4.15 5.58 -14.55
CA LEU A 104 3.87 6.36 -15.76
C LEU A 104 5.02 6.24 -16.78
N GLY A 105 6.26 6.26 -16.31
CA GLY A 105 7.44 6.07 -17.16
C GLY A 105 7.53 4.68 -17.81
N ALA A 106 6.99 3.65 -17.15
CA ALA A 106 6.91 2.29 -17.66
C ALA A 106 5.63 2.00 -18.50
N GLY A 107 4.79 3.02 -18.74
CA GLY A 107 3.56 2.88 -19.54
C GLY A 107 2.37 2.33 -18.76
N TYR A 108 2.46 2.24 -17.43
CA TYR A 108 1.34 1.94 -16.54
C TYR A 108 0.57 3.22 -16.19
N THR A 109 -0.53 3.07 -15.46
CA THR A 109 -1.38 4.18 -15.05
C THR A 109 -1.42 4.32 -13.53
N PHE A 110 -1.49 5.56 -13.05
CA PHE A 110 -1.56 5.91 -11.63
C PHE A 110 -2.59 7.02 -11.39
N ILE A 111 -3.45 6.84 -10.39
CA ILE A 111 -4.36 7.87 -9.85
C ILE A 111 -4.38 7.78 -8.33
N GLY A 112 -4.33 8.93 -7.67
CA GLY A 112 -4.65 9.07 -6.26
C GLY A 112 -6.03 9.68 -6.09
N TYR A 113 -6.91 8.96 -5.41
CA TYR A 113 -8.27 9.39 -5.09
C TYR A 113 -8.31 9.89 -3.65
N SER A 114 -8.70 11.14 -3.44
CA SER A 114 -8.78 11.73 -2.10
C SER A 114 -10.19 12.23 -1.81
N GLU A 115 -10.76 11.80 -0.69
CA GLU A 115 -12.07 12.27 -0.25
C GLU A 115 -11.99 13.75 0.14
N ASP A 116 -13.01 14.53 -0.21
CA ASP A 116 -13.10 15.98 -0.03
C ASP A 116 -12.04 16.81 -0.77
N LEU A 117 -11.23 16.22 -1.66
CA LEU A 117 -10.42 17.00 -2.58
C LEU A 117 -11.34 17.86 -3.46
N PRO A 118 -11.22 19.22 -3.45
CA PRO A 118 -12.26 20.08 -4.04
C PRO A 118 -12.31 20.04 -5.57
N ALA A 119 -11.20 19.70 -6.23
CA ALA A 119 -11.12 19.58 -7.68
C ALA A 119 -9.89 18.75 -8.08
N VAL A 120 -9.90 18.20 -9.29
CA VAL A 120 -8.74 17.50 -9.88
C VAL A 120 -7.51 18.41 -9.84
N GLY A 121 -6.41 17.90 -9.28
CA GLY A 121 -5.14 18.61 -9.18
C GLY A 121 -5.13 19.81 -8.23
N SER A 122 -6.12 19.95 -7.36
CA SER A 122 -6.19 21.07 -6.41
C SER A 122 -4.94 21.11 -5.52
N PRO A 123 -4.26 22.28 -5.41
CA PRO A 123 -3.06 22.45 -4.61
C PRO A 123 -3.33 22.84 -3.15
N VAL A 124 -4.59 22.90 -2.72
CA VAL A 124 -4.94 23.36 -1.37
C VAL A 124 -4.37 22.45 -0.29
N CYS A 125 -3.95 23.02 0.83
CA CYS A 125 -3.44 22.23 1.95
C CYS A 125 -4.55 21.54 2.74
N SER A 126 -5.75 22.12 2.76
CA SER A 126 -6.92 21.56 3.43
C SER A 126 -8.20 22.09 2.78
N ALA A 127 -9.28 21.29 2.84
CA ALA A 127 -10.61 21.66 2.44
C ALA A 127 -11.60 20.74 3.18
N GLY A 128 -12.45 21.31 4.03
CA GLY A 128 -13.29 20.48 4.91
C GLY A 128 -12.44 19.52 5.76
N LYS A 129 -12.58 18.23 5.52
CA LYS A 129 -11.81 17.17 6.19
C LYS A 129 -10.67 16.61 5.34
N TYR A 130 -10.48 17.11 4.12
CA TYR A 130 -9.32 16.80 3.29
C TYR A 130 -8.04 17.39 3.89
N ALA A 131 -6.96 16.61 3.91
CA ALA A 131 -5.63 17.05 4.31
C ALA A 131 -4.59 16.63 3.26
N ARG A 132 -3.91 17.61 2.63
CA ARG A 132 -2.91 17.33 1.59
C ARG A 132 -1.68 16.60 2.11
N LYS A 133 -1.37 16.69 3.41
CA LYS A 133 -0.27 15.95 4.04
C LYS A 133 -0.39 14.43 3.85
N HIS A 134 -1.59 13.92 3.58
CA HIS A 134 -1.86 12.51 3.28
C HIS A 134 -1.80 12.18 1.78
N VAL A 135 -1.44 13.15 0.94
CA VAL A 135 -1.46 13.02 -0.52
C VAL A 135 -0.03 13.15 -1.08
N PRO A 136 0.82 12.09 -0.95
CA PRO A 136 2.24 12.20 -1.23
C PRO A 136 2.55 12.55 -2.68
N TRP A 137 1.76 12.07 -3.65
CA TRP A 137 1.97 12.34 -5.08
C TRP A 137 1.87 13.82 -5.45
N ALA A 138 1.14 14.63 -4.66
CA ALA A 138 1.00 16.07 -4.90
C ALA A 138 2.29 16.86 -4.60
N ASN A 139 3.31 16.22 -4.03
CA ASN A 139 4.58 16.85 -3.66
C ASN A 139 5.67 16.69 -4.73
N PHE A 140 5.38 15.98 -5.83
CA PHE A 140 6.33 15.67 -6.90
C PHE A 140 5.95 16.34 -8.22
N THR A 141 6.93 16.97 -8.87
CA THR A 141 6.73 17.68 -10.16
C THR A 141 6.65 16.74 -11.37
N ASN A 142 7.11 15.49 -11.22
CA ASN A 142 7.06 14.43 -12.23
C ASN A 142 5.80 13.54 -12.13
N VAL A 143 4.86 13.87 -11.25
CA VAL A 143 3.51 13.29 -11.23
C VAL A 143 2.54 14.37 -11.68
N PRO A 144 1.78 14.16 -12.78
CA PRO A 144 0.85 15.16 -13.28
C PRO A 144 -0.21 15.52 -12.23
N PRO A 145 -0.56 16.81 -12.04
CA PRO A 145 -1.64 17.19 -11.12
C PRO A 145 -2.98 16.49 -11.41
N THR A 146 -3.22 16.12 -12.67
CA THR A 146 -4.40 15.34 -13.10
C THR A 146 -4.45 13.93 -12.54
N SER A 147 -3.36 13.43 -11.95
CA SER A 147 -3.36 12.17 -11.20
C SER A 147 -3.94 12.29 -9.79
N SER A 148 -4.21 13.53 -9.32
CA SER A 148 -4.86 13.79 -8.02
C SER A 148 -6.34 14.09 -8.27
N VAL A 149 -7.21 13.16 -7.86
CA VAL A 149 -8.63 13.15 -8.25
C VAL A 149 -9.52 13.07 -7.01
N PRO A 150 -10.64 13.81 -6.95
CA PRO A 150 -11.63 13.64 -5.88
C PRO A 150 -12.14 12.21 -5.83
N PHE A 151 -12.30 11.64 -4.62
CA PHE A 151 -12.78 10.26 -4.44
C PHE A 151 -14.16 10.02 -5.07
N SER A 152 -14.98 11.05 -5.23
CA SER A 152 -16.27 10.95 -5.94
C SER A 152 -16.16 10.45 -7.39
N ALA A 153 -14.96 10.47 -7.98
CA ALA A 153 -14.66 9.92 -9.30
C ALA A 153 -14.17 8.47 -9.25
N PHE A 154 -14.04 7.86 -8.08
CA PHE A 154 -13.69 6.43 -7.96
C PHE A 154 -14.77 5.58 -8.64
N PRO A 155 -14.42 4.66 -9.57
CA PRO A 155 -15.38 4.02 -10.44
C PRO A 155 -16.17 2.93 -9.72
N GLN A 156 -17.21 3.30 -8.99
CA GLN A 156 -18.10 2.38 -8.30
C GLN A 156 -18.81 1.45 -9.31
N GLY A 157 -18.55 0.12 -9.17
CA GLY A 157 -19.16 -0.91 -10.02
C GLY A 157 -18.51 -1.12 -11.38
N ASN A 158 -17.67 -0.19 -11.88
CA ASN A 158 -16.90 -0.36 -13.12
C ASN A 158 -15.39 -0.44 -12.83
N TYR A 159 -14.98 -1.39 -12.01
CA TYR A 159 -13.62 -1.47 -11.49
C TYR A 159 -12.57 -1.85 -12.55
N ALA A 160 -12.98 -2.41 -13.69
CA ALA A 160 -12.08 -2.64 -14.82
C ALA A 160 -11.55 -1.34 -15.47
N SER A 161 -12.14 -0.17 -15.15
CA SER A 161 -11.64 1.14 -15.59
C SER A 161 -10.63 1.78 -14.63
N LEU A 162 -10.33 1.14 -13.50
CA LEU A 162 -9.31 1.63 -12.57
C LEU A 162 -7.93 1.69 -13.22
N PRO A 163 -7.05 2.59 -12.77
CA PRO A 163 -5.64 2.57 -13.18
C PRO A 163 -4.93 1.31 -12.65
N THR A 164 -3.71 1.09 -13.13
CA THR A 164 -2.86 -0.01 -12.67
C THR A 164 -2.64 0.03 -11.16
N VAL A 165 -2.31 1.20 -10.63
CA VAL A 165 -2.19 1.43 -9.18
C VAL A 165 -2.98 2.67 -8.80
N SER A 166 -3.78 2.55 -7.75
CA SER A 166 -4.53 3.64 -7.14
C SER A 166 -4.20 3.75 -5.66
N PHE A 167 -4.00 4.97 -5.18
CA PHE A 167 -4.12 5.28 -3.77
C PHE A 167 -5.52 5.81 -3.48
N VAL A 168 -6.08 5.44 -2.34
CA VAL A 168 -7.35 5.95 -1.82
C VAL A 168 -7.09 6.52 -0.44
N ILE A 169 -7.36 7.81 -0.28
CA ILE A 169 -7.20 8.53 0.97
C ILE A 169 -8.58 9.01 1.43
N PRO A 170 -9.16 8.38 2.46
CA PRO A 170 -10.37 8.89 3.07
C PRO A 170 -10.10 10.25 3.73
N ASN A 171 -11.13 11.02 4.01
CA ASN A 171 -11.00 12.27 4.76
C ASN A 171 -10.73 11.99 6.26
N ASN A 172 -10.35 13.01 7.02
CA ASN A 172 -9.92 12.84 8.42
C ASN A 172 -10.98 12.22 9.35
N ASP A 173 -12.24 12.29 9.00
CA ASP A 173 -13.28 11.61 9.78
C ASP A 173 -13.36 10.11 9.42
N ASN A 174 -13.16 9.79 8.16
CA ASN A 174 -13.33 8.44 7.64
C ASN A 174 -12.04 7.62 7.65
N ASN A 175 -10.86 8.26 7.74
CA ASN A 175 -9.57 7.59 7.89
C ASN A 175 -9.20 7.27 9.36
N MET A 176 -10.08 7.49 10.31
CA MET A 176 -9.89 7.28 11.75
C MET A 176 -9.02 8.32 12.48
N HIS A 177 -8.51 9.35 11.79
CA HIS A 177 -7.72 10.42 12.43
C HIS A 177 -8.57 11.20 13.45
N ASP A 178 -9.63 11.86 12.97
CA ASP A 178 -10.59 12.62 13.82
C ASP A 178 -11.81 11.75 14.18
N GLY A 179 -12.18 10.81 13.31
CA GLY A 179 -13.31 9.93 13.48
C GLY A 179 -13.03 8.67 14.30
N SER A 180 -14.08 7.91 14.59
CA SER A 180 -13.95 6.65 15.30
C SER A 180 -13.52 5.50 14.37
N ILE A 181 -12.94 4.44 14.94
CA ILE A 181 -12.60 3.21 14.24
C ILE A 181 -13.84 2.62 13.53
N ALA A 182 -14.99 2.60 14.21
CA ALA A 182 -16.24 2.12 13.62
C ALA A 182 -16.71 2.95 12.42
N GLN A 183 -16.46 4.26 12.42
CA GLN A 183 -16.77 5.13 11.29
C GLN A 183 -15.89 4.82 10.09
N GLY A 184 -14.59 4.65 10.28
CA GLY A 184 -13.65 4.27 9.22
C GLY A 184 -13.98 2.90 8.64
N ASP A 185 -14.23 1.89 9.48
CA ASP A 185 -14.65 0.55 9.03
C ASP A 185 -15.94 0.59 8.20
N ALA A 186 -16.94 1.37 8.67
CA ALA A 186 -18.19 1.52 7.93
C ALA A 186 -18.00 2.24 6.59
N TRP A 187 -17.08 3.20 6.53
CA TRP A 187 -16.73 3.88 5.28
C TRP A 187 -16.03 2.91 4.31
N LEU A 188 -15.01 2.18 4.78
CA LEU A 188 -14.32 1.15 3.99
C LEU A 188 -15.32 0.13 3.42
N ASN A 189 -16.22 -0.37 4.24
CA ASN A 189 -17.24 -1.31 3.80
C ASN A 189 -18.15 -0.71 2.71
N ARG A 190 -18.69 0.50 2.92
CA ARG A 190 -19.58 1.14 1.93
C ARG A 190 -18.88 1.41 0.61
N GLN A 191 -17.63 1.84 0.64
CA GLN A 191 -16.92 2.35 -0.53
C GLN A 191 -16.15 1.26 -1.28
N LEU A 192 -15.63 0.26 -0.58
CA LEU A 192 -14.64 -0.64 -1.13
C LEU A 192 -15.00 -2.13 -1.06
N SER A 193 -16.08 -2.52 -0.38
CA SER A 193 -16.50 -3.94 -0.36
C SER A 193 -16.82 -4.49 -1.75
N GLY A 194 -17.43 -3.66 -2.61
CA GLY A 194 -17.67 -4.01 -4.00
C GLY A 194 -16.38 -4.27 -4.78
N TYR A 195 -15.37 -3.40 -4.62
CA TYR A 195 -14.06 -3.61 -5.22
C TYR A 195 -13.36 -4.84 -4.64
N ALA A 196 -13.34 -5.00 -3.32
CA ALA A 196 -12.73 -6.15 -2.65
C ALA A 196 -13.26 -7.48 -3.22
N ASN A 197 -14.57 -7.62 -3.30
CA ASN A 197 -15.21 -8.81 -3.85
C ASN A 197 -14.86 -9.03 -5.34
N TRP A 198 -14.85 -7.96 -6.13
CA TRP A 198 -14.50 -8.02 -7.55
C TRP A 198 -13.03 -8.39 -7.76
N ALA A 199 -12.11 -7.87 -6.94
CA ALA A 199 -10.68 -8.07 -7.06
C ALA A 199 -10.27 -9.56 -7.00
N VAL A 200 -10.95 -10.36 -6.18
CA VAL A 200 -10.67 -11.80 -6.02
C VAL A 200 -10.75 -12.55 -7.35
N ALA A 201 -11.74 -12.23 -8.20
CA ALA A 201 -11.98 -12.90 -9.47
C ALA A 201 -11.35 -12.20 -10.68
N ASN A 202 -10.76 -11.01 -10.51
CA ASN A 202 -10.33 -10.16 -11.62
C ASN A 202 -8.84 -9.76 -11.53
N ASN A 203 -7.99 -10.68 -11.10
CA ASN A 203 -6.55 -10.45 -11.03
C ASN A 203 -6.19 -9.08 -10.43
N SER A 204 -6.79 -8.73 -9.30
CA SER A 204 -6.64 -7.41 -8.68
C SER A 204 -6.47 -7.53 -7.17
N LEU A 205 -5.91 -6.49 -6.54
CA LEU A 205 -5.63 -6.44 -5.10
C LEU A 205 -6.25 -5.22 -4.45
N LEU A 206 -6.78 -5.41 -3.24
CA LEU A 206 -7.00 -4.37 -2.25
C LEU A 206 -5.93 -4.50 -1.16
N ILE A 207 -5.28 -3.40 -0.83
CA ILE A 207 -4.35 -3.29 0.29
C ILE A 207 -4.92 -2.24 1.23
N VAL A 208 -5.10 -2.59 2.50
CA VAL A 208 -5.51 -1.64 3.55
C VAL A 208 -4.37 -1.57 4.54
N THR A 209 -3.83 -0.38 4.74
CA THR A 209 -2.72 -0.13 5.66
C THR A 209 -2.92 1.20 6.40
N TRP A 210 -2.16 1.43 7.44
CA TRP A 210 -2.12 2.67 8.20
C TRP A 210 -0.80 3.38 7.98
N ASP A 211 -0.80 4.70 8.13
CA ASP A 211 0.40 5.52 8.01
C ASP A 211 1.34 5.34 9.20
N GLU A 212 0.78 5.37 10.42
CA GLU A 212 1.48 5.24 11.70
C GLU A 212 0.55 4.69 12.78
N ASP A 213 1.09 4.29 13.94
CA ASP A 213 0.29 3.88 15.09
C ASP A 213 -0.21 5.11 15.89
N ASP A 214 -0.91 4.86 16.99
CA ASP A 214 -1.40 5.85 17.93
C ASP A 214 -0.39 6.19 19.05
N ASN A 215 0.91 6.08 18.79
CA ASN A 215 2.04 6.25 19.72
C ASN A 215 2.09 5.21 20.86
N GLY A 216 1.45 4.06 20.70
CA GLY A 216 1.29 3.08 21.77
C GLY A 216 1.99 1.74 21.57
N ALA A 217 2.44 1.38 20.34
CA ALA A 217 2.84 0.02 20.01
C ALA A 217 4.10 -0.08 19.13
N ASN A 218 5.11 0.72 19.36
CA ASN A 218 6.36 0.73 18.58
C ASN A 218 6.13 0.98 17.08
N ASN A 219 5.14 1.76 16.74
CA ASN A 219 4.70 2.04 15.38
C ASN A 219 4.23 0.80 14.60
N GLN A 220 3.70 -0.21 15.30
CA GLN A 220 3.10 -1.39 14.70
C GLN A 220 1.70 -1.10 14.21
N ILE A 221 1.52 -1.25 12.91
CA ILE A 221 0.30 -0.89 12.17
C ILE A 221 -0.36 -2.12 11.54
N PRO A 222 -1.67 -2.11 11.34
CA PRO A 222 -2.33 -3.12 10.51
C PRO A 222 -1.89 -2.98 9.06
N THR A 223 -1.67 -4.11 8.37
CA THR A 223 -1.52 -4.15 6.92
C THR A 223 -2.13 -5.43 6.40
N ILE A 224 -3.12 -5.31 5.52
CA ILE A 224 -3.92 -6.42 5.01
C ILE A 224 -3.86 -6.41 3.49
N PHE A 225 -3.53 -7.56 2.89
CA PHE A 225 -3.63 -7.81 1.47
C PHE A 225 -4.86 -8.69 1.20
N TYR A 226 -5.70 -8.29 0.25
CA TYR A 226 -6.90 -9.02 -0.09
C TYR A 226 -7.13 -9.00 -1.61
N GLY A 227 -7.54 -10.12 -2.19
CA GLY A 227 -7.82 -10.21 -3.62
C GLY A 227 -7.21 -11.44 -4.28
N ALA A 228 -7.02 -11.35 -5.60
CA ALA A 228 -6.44 -12.44 -6.38
C ALA A 228 -5.01 -12.77 -5.94
N HIS A 229 -4.65 -14.05 -5.99
CA HIS A 229 -3.33 -14.57 -5.65
C HIS A 229 -2.91 -14.43 -4.17
N VAL A 230 -3.75 -13.88 -3.31
CA VAL A 230 -3.47 -13.78 -1.88
C VAL A 230 -3.86 -15.08 -1.18
N GLN A 231 -2.96 -15.64 -0.40
CA GLN A 231 -3.25 -16.77 0.49
C GLN A 231 -3.76 -16.20 1.83
N PRO A 232 -4.99 -16.56 2.26
CA PRO A 232 -5.48 -16.15 3.56
C PRO A 232 -4.61 -16.68 4.70
N GLY A 233 -4.38 -15.84 5.71
CA GLY A 233 -3.62 -16.20 6.89
C GLY A 233 -3.02 -15.01 7.63
N SER A 234 -2.41 -15.29 8.79
CA SER A 234 -1.59 -14.33 9.54
C SER A 234 -0.11 -14.61 9.28
N TYR A 235 0.61 -13.57 8.88
CA TYR A 235 2.00 -13.68 8.44
C TYR A 235 2.92 -12.86 9.35
N SER A 236 3.95 -13.51 9.87
CA SER A 236 4.95 -12.89 10.75
C SER A 236 6.20 -12.41 10.01
N GLU A 237 6.17 -12.37 8.68
CA GLU A 237 7.20 -11.70 7.89
C GLU A 237 7.21 -10.21 8.28
N GLN A 238 8.36 -9.73 8.74
CA GLN A 238 8.49 -8.32 9.13
C GLN A 238 8.49 -7.43 7.90
N MET A 239 7.68 -6.39 7.93
CA MET A 239 7.57 -5.43 6.84
C MET A 239 7.40 -4.00 7.36
N SER A 240 7.63 -3.04 6.47
CA SER A 240 7.35 -1.63 6.63
C SER A 240 6.78 -1.04 5.33
N HIS A 241 6.53 0.27 5.29
CA HIS A 241 6.14 0.96 4.05
C HIS A 241 7.14 0.77 2.92
N TYR A 242 8.43 0.64 3.23
CA TYR A 242 9.45 0.37 2.22
C TYR A 242 9.30 -1.01 1.59
N ASN A 243 8.90 -2.03 2.37
CA ASN A 243 8.64 -3.37 1.85
C ASN A 243 7.38 -3.39 0.97
N LEU A 244 6.33 -2.65 1.38
CA LEU A 244 5.12 -2.49 0.57
C LEU A 244 5.45 -1.87 -0.80
N LEU A 245 6.17 -0.74 -0.80
CA LEU A 245 6.62 -0.08 -2.02
C LEU A 245 7.48 -1.01 -2.87
N SER A 246 8.48 -1.66 -2.27
CA SER A 246 9.36 -2.63 -2.94
C SER A 246 8.57 -3.76 -3.60
N THR A 247 7.52 -4.25 -2.95
CA THR A 247 6.65 -5.30 -3.48
C THR A 247 5.93 -4.85 -4.75
N ILE A 248 5.33 -3.67 -4.71
CA ILE A 248 4.60 -3.10 -5.87
C ILE A 248 5.57 -2.84 -7.03
N GLU A 249 6.71 -2.23 -6.76
CA GLU A 249 7.75 -1.99 -7.77
C GLU A 249 8.21 -3.32 -8.40
N GLN A 250 8.39 -4.38 -7.61
CA GLN A 250 8.79 -5.68 -8.14
C GLN A 250 7.69 -6.34 -8.97
N MET A 251 6.41 -6.23 -8.58
CA MET A 251 5.28 -6.76 -9.34
C MET A 251 5.21 -6.21 -10.75
N TYR A 252 5.58 -4.95 -10.94
CA TYR A 252 5.54 -4.28 -12.25
C TYR A 252 6.89 -4.15 -12.93
N GLY A 253 7.96 -4.68 -12.34
CA GLY A 253 9.32 -4.62 -12.89
C GLY A 253 9.88 -3.20 -12.94
N LEU A 254 9.48 -2.36 -11.97
CA LEU A 254 9.93 -0.97 -11.87
C LEU A 254 11.28 -0.87 -11.16
N PRO A 255 12.06 0.18 -11.40
CA PRO A 255 13.20 0.54 -10.56
C PRO A 255 12.77 0.68 -9.09
N LYS A 256 13.63 0.28 -8.17
CA LYS A 256 13.38 0.46 -6.74
C LYS A 256 13.72 1.89 -6.32
N THR A 257 12.78 2.56 -5.65
CA THR A 257 12.95 3.94 -5.19
C THR A 257 13.41 4.02 -3.73
N GLY A 258 14.32 4.93 -3.44
CA GLY A 258 14.80 5.21 -2.10
C GLY A 258 15.17 3.96 -1.30
N ASN A 259 14.69 3.86 -0.06
CA ASN A 259 14.95 2.72 0.83
C ASN A 259 14.22 1.43 0.41
N ALA A 260 13.25 1.49 -0.50
CA ALA A 260 12.66 0.29 -1.08
C ALA A 260 13.69 -0.57 -1.82
N ALA A 261 14.80 0.02 -2.27
CA ALA A 261 15.91 -0.70 -2.88
C ALA A 261 16.61 -1.67 -1.89
N ASN A 262 16.53 -1.40 -0.60
CA ASN A 262 17.13 -2.21 0.46
C ASN A 262 16.11 -3.05 1.22
N ALA A 263 14.82 -2.87 0.93
CA ALA A 263 13.73 -3.61 1.55
C ALA A 263 13.34 -4.81 0.67
N PRO A 264 13.33 -6.04 1.20
CA PRO A 264 12.85 -7.19 0.43
C PRO A 264 11.37 -7.03 0.09
N ALA A 265 10.98 -7.48 -1.09
CA ALA A 265 9.56 -7.58 -1.44
C ALA A 265 8.90 -8.69 -0.61
N ILE A 266 7.64 -8.50 -0.23
CA ILE A 266 6.84 -9.48 0.50
C ILE A 266 6.63 -10.69 -0.41
N ALA A 267 7.01 -11.87 0.07
CA ALA A 267 6.99 -13.09 -0.73
C ALA A 267 6.08 -14.18 -0.17
N SER A 268 5.80 -14.19 1.13
CA SER A 268 5.16 -15.28 1.83
C SER A 268 3.66 -15.44 1.58
N ILE A 269 2.99 -14.39 1.10
CA ILE A 269 1.53 -14.31 1.04
C ILE A 269 0.91 -14.70 -0.31
N TRP A 270 1.73 -15.03 -1.31
CA TRP A 270 1.23 -15.27 -2.67
C TRP A 270 0.95 -16.73 -2.94
N ALA A 271 -0.21 -17.03 -3.52
CA ALA A 271 -0.52 -18.33 -4.08
C ALA A 271 0.37 -18.58 -5.31
N GLY A 272 1.01 -19.75 -5.34
CA GLY A 272 1.86 -20.17 -6.46
C GLY A 272 1.06 -20.47 -7.74
#